data_de884ef6abf1b0b961554f22a5fb340a
#
_entry.id   de884ef6abf1b0b961554f22a5fb340a
#
_cell.length_a   1.000
_cell.length_b   1.000
_cell.length_c   1.000
_cell.angle_alpha   90.00
_cell.angle_beta   90.00
_cell.angle_gamma   90.00
#
_symmetry.space_group_name_H-M   'P 1'
#
loop_
_entity.id
_entity.type
_entity.pdbx_description
1 polymer ?
#
loop_
_entity_poly.entity_id
_entity_poly.type
_entity_poly.pdbx_seq_one_letter_code
_entity_poly.pdbx_strand_id
1 'polypeptide(L)'
;MKIVVKDVKKTYKQGNIVVEALKSCNFEINDGEQIAITGTSGSGKSTLLHLLGGLEQATDGSIKYGDTDFSKMSQNQCDDFRLEHIGVVFQSFNLLPELTAYENIILPLMLQNKNIDDKYVDKLIERLELKDRMNHLPGQLSGGQQQRVALARALINRPSLLLCDEPTGNLDKKTTQSVMELLFDMSKEYSVTLLVVTHDENIAKRFSRVITISDGILGGDI
;
A
#
# COMPACT_ATOMS: atom_id res chain seq x y z
N MET A 1 -2.56 12.78 7.14
CA MET A 1 -2.97 12.26 8.49
C MET A 1 -1.75 11.60 9.14
N LYS A 2 -1.27 12.11 10.30
CA LYS A 2 -0.10 11.56 11.01
C LYS A 2 -0.37 10.13 11.48
N ILE A 3 0.63 9.23 11.32
CA ILE A 3 0.57 7.84 11.78
C ILE A 3 1.59 7.66 12.89
N VAL A 4 1.18 7.06 14.00
CA VAL A 4 2.04 6.77 15.16
C VAL A 4 2.00 5.29 15.45
N VAL A 5 3.15 4.63 15.34
CA VAL A 5 3.36 3.22 15.65
C VAL A 5 4.13 3.14 16.96
N LYS A 6 3.54 2.51 17.98
CA LYS A 6 4.12 2.43 19.31
C LYS A 6 4.14 0.99 19.84
N ASP A 7 5.33 0.48 20.11
CA ASP A 7 5.62 -0.84 20.67
C ASP A 7 4.93 -2.00 19.94
N VAL A 8 4.72 -1.85 18.61
CA VAL A 8 3.99 -2.81 17.80
C VAL A 8 4.78 -4.10 17.66
N LYS A 9 4.13 -5.21 18.02
CA LYS A 9 4.66 -6.58 17.88
C LYS A 9 3.71 -7.42 17.03
N LYS A 10 4.29 -8.38 16.32
CA LYS A 10 3.51 -9.40 15.61
C LYS A 10 4.14 -10.76 15.79
N THR A 11 3.37 -11.67 16.37
CA THR A 11 3.77 -13.07 16.58
C THR A 11 2.78 -13.98 15.88
N TYR A 12 3.26 -14.86 15.02
CA TYR A 12 2.47 -15.92 14.41
C TYR A 12 2.68 -17.23 15.20
N LYS A 13 1.59 -17.96 15.45
CA LYS A 13 1.60 -19.26 16.11
C LYS A 13 0.99 -20.32 15.19
N GLN A 14 1.75 -21.34 14.87
CA GLN A 14 1.26 -22.47 14.10
C GLN A 14 1.67 -23.77 14.83
N GLY A 15 0.74 -24.35 15.58
CA GLY A 15 1.04 -25.47 16.47
C GLY A 15 2.07 -25.06 17.55
N ASN A 16 3.20 -25.77 17.59
CA ASN A 16 4.30 -25.47 18.53
C ASN A 16 5.32 -24.45 17.98
N ILE A 17 5.16 -24.01 16.73
CA ILE A 17 6.07 -23.04 16.11
C ILE A 17 5.58 -21.63 16.43
N VAL A 18 6.46 -20.82 16.99
CA VAL A 18 6.23 -19.40 17.29
C VAL A 18 7.23 -18.58 16.49
N VAL A 19 6.73 -17.67 15.66
CA VAL A 19 7.55 -16.76 14.84
C VAL A 19 7.23 -15.33 15.22
N GLU A 20 8.21 -14.65 15.80
CA GLU A 20 8.13 -13.21 16.08
C GLU A 20 8.51 -12.42 14.81
N ALA A 21 7.51 -12.08 13.99
CA ALA A 21 7.73 -11.37 12.75
C ALA A 21 8.08 -9.89 12.96
N LEU A 22 7.58 -9.28 14.06
CA LEU A 22 7.95 -7.92 14.49
C LEU A 22 8.15 -7.88 16.01
N LYS A 23 9.25 -7.21 16.45
CA LYS A 23 9.73 -7.18 17.83
C LYS A 23 9.77 -5.77 18.40
N SER A 24 8.61 -5.15 18.68
CA SER A 24 8.54 -3.77 19.22
C SER A 24 9.00 -2.68 18.22
N CYS A 25 8.15 -2.42 17.25
CA CYS A 25 8.36 -1.35 16.28
C CYS A 25 7.87 -0.01 16.83
N ASN A 26 8.70 1.03 16.71
CA ASN A 26 8.38 2.40 17.14
C ASN A 26 8.81 3.38 16.05
N PHE A 27 7.86 4.10 15.44
CA PHE A 27 8.13 5.18 14.49
C PHE A 27 6.88 6.02 14.24
N GLU A 28 7.08 7.17 13.61
CA GLU A 28 6.00 8.06 13.20
C GLU A 28 6.12 8.35 11.70
N ILE A 29 5.00 8.57 11.04
CA ILE A 29 4.90 9.02 9.65
C ILE A 29 4.10 10.32 9.64
N ASN A 30 4.67 11.36 9.05
CA ASN A 30 3.96 12.62 8.88
C ASN A 30 3.09 12.62 7.63
N ASP A 31 2.10 13.50 7.59
CA ASP A 31 1.22 13.64 6.44
C ASP A 31 2.01 14.07 5.19
N GLY A 32 1.72 13.42 4.06
CA GLY A 32 2.39 13.66 2.78
C GLY A 32 3.84 13.15 2.69
N GLU A 33 4.34 12.44 3.69
CA GLU A 33 5.69 11.87 3.69
C GLU A 33 5.81 10.74 2.66
N GLN A 34 6.98 10.62 2.04
CA GLN A 34 7.32 9.53 1.12
C GLN A 34 8.44 8.69 1.73
N ILE A 35 8.13 7.43 2.09
CA ILE A 35 9.02 6.58 2.87
C ILE A 35 9.23 5.24 2.16
N ALA A 36 10.48 4.76 2.14
CA ALA A 36 10.80 3.39 1.79
C ALA A 36 11.01 2.54 3.05
N ILE A 37 10.51 1.31 3.02
CA ILE A 37 10.86 0.26 3.98
C ILE A 37 11.72 -0.78 3.26
N THR A 38 12.93 -1.01 3.78
CA THR A 38 13.89 -1.96 3.21
C THR A 38 14.28 -3.04 4.21
N GLY A 39 14.89 -4.09 3.72
CA GLY A 39 15.38 -5.21 4.54
C GLY A 39 15.41 -6.51 3.76
N THR A 40 16.02 -7.55 4.33
CA THR A 40 16.12 -8.87 3.71
C THR A 40 14.75 -9.56 3.59
N SER A 41 14.66 -10.58 2.73
CA SER A 41 13.44 -11.41 2.66
C SER A 41 13.15 -12.03 4.03
N GLY A 42 11.88 -12.03 4.45
CA GLY A 42 11.46 -12.56 5.75
C GLY A 42 11.73 -11.64 6.94
N SER A 43 12.27 -10.44 6.76
CA SER A 43 12.58 -9.53 7.88
C SER A 43 11.38 -8.89 8.58
N GLY A 44 10.14 -9.03 8.03
CA GLY A 44 8.92 -8.48 8.62
C GLY A 44 8.31 -7.28 7.88
N LYS A 45 8.87 -6.85 6.71
CA LYS A 45 8.40 -5.68 5.94
C LYS A 45 6.92 -5.77 5.55
N SER A 46 6.51 -6.84 4.86
CA SER A 46 5.12 -7.05 4.45
C SER A 46 4.19 -7.19 5.66
N THR A 47 4.67 -7.83 6.74
CA THR A 47 3.94 -7.89 8.01
C THR A 47 3.66 -6.50 8.55
N LEU A 48 4.67 -5.61 8.59
CA LEU A 48 4.46 -4.23 9.03
C LEU A 48 3.48 -3.49 8.13
N LEU A 49 3.61 -3.64 6.81
CA LEU A 49 2.68 -3.04 5.86
C LEU A 49 1.24 -3.55 6.05
N HIS A 50 1.06 -4.86 6.28
CA HIS A 50 -0.26 -5.44 6.54
C HIS A 50 -0.89 -4.92 7.84
N LEU A 51 -0.09 -4.72 8.89
CA LEU A 51 -0.56 -4.12 10.14
C LEU A 51 -0.96 -2.66 9.93
N LEU A 52 -0.16 -1.88 9.21
CA LEU A 52 -0.49 -0.51 8.82
C LEU A 52 -1.74 -0.45 7.94
N GLY A 53 -1.94 -1.42 7.06
CA GLY A 53 -3.13 -1.52 6.21
C GLY A 53 -4.39 -2.03 6.93
N GLY A 54 -4.30 -2.46 8.20
CA GLY A 54 -5.40 -3.13 8.89
C GLY A 54 -5.82 -4.46 8.25
N LEU A 55 -4.94 -5.06 7.44
CA LEU A 55 -5.14 -6.40 6.87
C LEU A 55 -4.90 -7.49 7.93
N GLU A 56 -4.10 -7.15 8.93
CA GLU A 56 -3.83 -7.98 10.10
C GLU A 56 -3.85 -7.12 11.37
N GLN A 57 -4.05 -7.77 12.51
CA GLN A 57 -3.98 -7.11 13.81
C GLN A 57 -2.61 -7.35 14.47
N ALA A 58 -2.09 -6.34 15.17
CA ALA A 58 -0.91 -6.48 15.99
C ALA A 58 -1.17 -7.44 17.17
N THR A 59 -0.14 -8.15 17.61
CA THR A 59 -0.21 -8.99 18.81
C THR A 59 -0.11 -8.13 20.07
N ASP A 60 0.63 -7.01 20.01
CA ASP A 60 0.82 -6.06 21.09
C ASP A 60 1.18 -4.68 20.52
N GLY A 61 1.06 -3.62 21.32
CA GLY A 61 1.34 -2.25 20.91
C GLY A 61 0.13 -1.55 20.28
N SER A 62 0.36 -0.39 19.65
CA SER A 62 -0.71 0.40 19.05
C SER A 62 -0.30 1.07 17.74
N ILE A 63 -1.25 1.19 16.81
CA ILE A 63 -1.13 1.96 15.57
C ILE A 63 -2.25 3.00 15.58
N LYS A 64 -1.87 4.28 15.49
CA LYS A 64 -2.83 5.39 15.48
C LYS A 64 -2.75 6.16 14.19
N TYR A 65 -3.91 6.53 13.66
CA TYR A 65 -4.12 7.41 12.52
C TYR A 65 -4.78 8.69 13.01
N GLY A 66 -3.97 9.75 13.25
CA GLY A 66 -4.45 10.92 13.98
C GLY A 66 -5.00 10.51 15.35
N ASP A 67 -6.28 10.77 15.59
CA ASP A 67 -6.96 10.40 16.84
C ASP A 67 -7.53 8.98 16.83
N THR A 68 -7.52 8.30 15.70
CA THR A 68 -8.08 6.96 15.52
C THR A 68 -7.06 5.88 15.91
N ASP A 69 -7.41 5.03 16.87
CA ASP A 69 -6.55 3.95 17.37
C ASP A 69 -7.00 2.59 16.79
N PHE A 70 -6.25 2.08 15.82
CA PHE A 70 -6.51 0.80 15.16
C PHE A 70 -6.52 -0.40 16.11
N SER A 71 -5.70 -0.35 17.17
CA SER A 71 -5.61 -1.44 18.15
C SER A 71 -6.91 -1.66 18.92
N LYS A 72 -7.83 -0.69 18.88
CA LYS A 72 -9.13 -0.73 19.57
C LYS A 72 -10.30 -1.04 18.64
N MET A 73 -10.03 -1.16 17.35
CA MET A 73 -11.05 -1.43 16.34
C MET A 73 -11.33 -2.92 16.20
N SER A 74 -12.58 -3.27 15.93
CA SER A 74 -12.94 -4.58 15.39
C SER A 74 -12.45 -4.72 13.95
N GLN A 75 -12.37 -5.94 13.44
CA GLN A 75 -11.94 -6.16 12.05
C GLN A 75 -12.82 -5.40 11.05
N ASN A 76 -14.14 -5.42 11.21
CA ASN A 76 -15.05 -4.68 10.34
C ASN A 76 -14.77 -3.17 10.35
N GLN A 77 -14.48 -2.59 11.51
CA GLN A 77 -14.11 -1.17 11.60
C GLN A 77 -12.77 -0.87 10.93
N CYS A 78 -11.79 -1.78 11.04
CA CYS A 78 -10.51 -1.66 10.31
C CYS A 78 -10.75 -1.75 8.79
N ASP A 79 -11.64 -2.64 8.33
CA ASP A 79 -11.97 -2.82 6.92
C ASP A 79 -12.64 -1.57 6.34
N ASP A 80 -13.60 -0.99 7.06
CA ASP A 80 -14.26 0.26 6.67
C ASP A 80 -13.27 1.44 6.62
N PHE A 81 -12.42 1.58 7.64
CA PHE A 81 -11.40 2.61 7.69
C PHE A 81 -10.38 2.45 6.55
N ARG A 82 -9.92 1.22 6.30
CA ARG A 82 -9.00 0.93 5.18
C ARG A 82 -9.63 1.33 3.86
N LEU A 83 -10.85 0.90 3.61
CA LEU A 83 -11.53 1.18 2.36
C LEU A 83 -11.69 2.68 2.10
N GLU A 84 -11.79 3.49 3.14
CA GLU A 84 -11.96 4.95 3.04
C GLU A 84 -10.63 5.71 2.97
N HIS A 85 -9.62 5.29 3.74
CA HIS A 85 -8.43 6.10 4.01
C HIS A 85 -7.12 5.51 3.48
N ILE A 86 -7.09 4.23 3.12
CA ILE A 86 -5.86 3.52 2.78
C ILE A 86 -6.00 2.85 1.41
N GLY A 87 -5.14 3.23 0.47
CA GLY A 87 -4.94 2.48 -0.77
C GLY A 87 -3.84 1.44 -0.59
N VAL A 88 -4.02 0.23 -1.15
CA VAL A 88 -2.99 -0.81 -1.10
C VAL A 88 -2.69 -1.30 -2.51
N VAL A 89 -1.39 -1.37 -2.82
CA VAL A 89 -0.85 -1.89 -4.08
C VAL A 89 0.07 -3.06 -3.76
N PHE A 90 -0.23 -4.23 -4.31
CA PHE A 90 0.52 -5.47 -4.08
C PHE A 90 1.44 -5.80 -5.27
N GLN A 91 2.48 -6.57 -5.01
CA GLN A 91 3.38 -7.11 -6.01
C GLN A 91 2.65 -7.94 -7.09
N SER A 92 1.65 -8.72 -6.70
CA SER A 92 0.85 -9.58 -7.59
C SER A 92 -0.36 -8.86 -8.19
N PHE A 93 -0.43 -7.51 -8.11
CA PHE A 93 -1.52 -6.65 -8.59
C PHE A 93 -2.87 -6.92 -7.91
N ASN A 94 -3.20 -8.16 -7.61
CA ASN A 94 -4.44 -8.64 -6.97
C ASN A 94 -5.70 -8.08 -7.65
N LEU A 95 -5.70 -8.06 -9.00
CA LEU A 95 -6.88 -7.73 -9.77
C LEU A 95 -7.83 -8.94 -9.82
N LEU A 96 -9.12 -8.67 -9.80
CA LEU A 96 -10.15 -9.71 -9.98
C LEU A 96 -10.20 -10.07 -11.47
N PRO A 97 -9.88 -11.33 -11.84
CA PRO A 97 -9.68 -11.71 -13.23
C PRO A 97 -10.98 -11.72 -14.06
N GLU A 98 -12.14 -11.80 -13.40
CA GLU A 98 -13.46 -11.77 -14.02
C GLU A 98 -13.96 -10.35 -14.30
N LEU A 99 -13.32 -9.32 -13.71
CA LEU A 99 -13.68 -7.93 -13.86
C LEU A 99 -12.75 -7.24 -14.86
N THR A 100 -13.31 -6.34 -15.66
CA THR A 100 -12.55 -5.44 -16.54
C THR A 100 -11.63 -4.52 -15.74
N ALA A 101 -10.71 -3.84 -16.42
CA ALA A 101 -9.87 -2.82 -15.80
C ALA A 101 -10.71 -1.73 -15.11
N TYR A 102 -11.77 -1.24 -15.79
CA TYR A 102 -12.68 -0.24 -15.22
C TYR A 102 -13.38 -0.74 -13.97
N GLU A 103 -13.96 -1.94 -14.02
CA GLU A 103 -14.66 -2.54 -12.87
C GLU A 103 -13.73 -2.79 -11.68
N ASN A 104 -12.48 -3.22 -11.94
CA ASN A 104 -11.46 -3.33 -10.90
C ASN A 104 -11.16 -1.96 -10.24
N ILE A 105 -11.08 -0.89 -11.05
CA ILE A 105 -10.78 0.47 -10.54
C ILE A 105 -11.90 0.97 -9.64
N ILE A 106 -13.16 0.84 -10.07
CA ILE A 106 -14.31 1.40 -9.33
C ILE A 106 -14.81 0.50 -8.18
N LEU A 107 -14.29 -0.72 -8.08
CA LEU A 107 -14.72 -1.70 -7.06
C LEU A 107 -14.77 -1.13 -5.63
N PRO A 108 -13.77 -0.36 -5.14
CA PRO A 108 -13.83 0.20 -3.79
C PRO A 108 -15.00 1.18 -3.59
N LEU A 109 -15.40 1.93 -4.62
CA LEU A 109 -16.58 2.82 -4.56
C LEU A 109 -17.86 2.01 -4.49
N MET A 110 -17.95 0.94 -5.28
CA MET A 110 -19.12 0.04 -5.28
C MET A 110 -19.31 -0.61 -3.91
N LEU A 111 -18.24 -1.08 -3.27
CA LEU A 111 -18.28 -1.69 -1.93
C LEU A 111 -18.77 -0.72 -0.84
N GLN A 112 -18.52 0.58 -1.01
CA GLN A 112 -18.98 1.63 -0.11
C GLN A 112 -20.35 2.22 -0.49
N ASN A 113 -20.99 1.76 -1.57
CA ASN A 113 -22.19 2.38 -2.16
C ASN A 113 -22.02 3.89 -2.42
N LYS A 114 -20.79 4.34 -2.75
CA LYS A 114 -20.49 5.74 -3.08
C LYS A 114 -20.83 6.03 -4.54
N ASN A 115 -21.28 7.24 -4.80
CA ASN A 115 -21.46 7.72 -6.16
C ASN A 115 -20.10 7.82 -6.87
N ILE A 116 -20.09 7.46 -8.15
CA ILE A 116 -18.92 7.58 -9.02
C ILE A 116 -18.79 9.06 -9.43
N ASP A 117 -17.66 9.67 -9.11
CA ASP A 117 -17.27 10.97 -9.64
C ASP A 117 -16.58 10.76 -11.00
N ASP A 118 -17.36 10.73 -12.09
CA ASP A 118 -16.86 10.43 -13.43
C ASP A 118 -15.68 11.33 -13.83
N LYS A 119 -15.70 12.62 -13.45
CA LYS A 119 -14.60 13.54 -13.76
C LYS A 119 -13.29 13.13 -13.07
N TYR A 120 -13.37 12.66 -11.83
CA TYR A 120 -12.19 12.18 -11.12
C TYR A 120 -11.69 10.86 -11.70
N VAL A 121 -12.61 9.94 -12.00
CA VAL A 121 -12.28 8.64 -12.62
C VAL A 121 -11.61 8.85 -13.95
N ASP A 122 -12.18 9.70 -14.85
CA ASP A 122 -11.61 10.01 -16.16
C ASP A 122 -10.21 10.62 -16.04
N LYS A 123 -10.03 11.61 -15.13
CA LYS A 123 -8.71 12.20 -14.86
C LYS A 123 -7.70 11.16 -14.40
N LEU A 124 -8.10 10.27 -13.51
CA LEU A 124 -7.24 9.21 -12.98
C LEU A 124 -6.84 8.21 -14.07
N ILE A 125 -7.79 7.78 -14.90
CA ILE A 125 -7.58 6.87 -16.04
C ILE A 125 -6.63 7.51 -17.07
N GLU A 126 -6.82 8.77 -17.39
CA GLU A 126 -5.96 9.51 -18.33
C GLU A 126 -4.54 9.63 -17.79
N ARG A 127 -4.39 10.04 -16.52
CA ARG A 127 -3.09 10.20 -15.84
C ARG A 127 -2.29 8.90 -15.78
N LEU A 128 -2.99 7.76 -15.65
CA LEU A 128 -2.41 6.42 -15.62
C LEU A 128 -2.28 5.77 -17.01
N GLU A 129 -2.61 6.51 -18.09
CA GLU A 129 -2.53 6.05 -19.50
C GLU A 129 -3.32 4.74 -19.74
N LEU A 130 -4.51 4.65 -19.17
CA LEU A 130 -5.34 3.44 -19.22
C LEU A 130 -6.55 3.56 -20.15
N LYS A 131 -6.79 4.72 -20.79
CA LYS A 131 -8.01 5.04 -21.53
C LYS A 131 -8.46 3.94 -22.50
N ASP A 132 -7.52 3.39 -23.28
CA ASP A 132 -7.82 2.37 -24.29
C ASP A 132 -7.84 0.95 -23.71
N ARG A 133 -7.78 0.80 -22.38
CA ARG A 133 -7.68 -0.50 -21.69
C ARG A 133 -8.84 -0.80 -20.77
N MET A 134 -9.79 0.11 -20.62
CA MET A 134 -10.86 0.02 -19.62
C MET A 134 -11.74 -1.22 -19.74
N ASN A 135 -11.96 -1.68 -20.97
CA ASN A 135 -12.79 -2.89 -21.25
C ASN A 135 -11.97 -4.18 -21.27
N HIS A 136 -10.67 -4.15 -21.02
CA HIS A 136 -9.83 -5.34 -21.03
C HIS A 136 -9.90 -6.05 -19.68
N LEU A 137 -9.89 -7.40 -19.73
CA LEU A 137 -9.68 -8.22 -18.54
C LEU A 137 -8.20 -8.22 -18.13
N PRO A 138 -7.87 -8.46 -16.85
CA PRO A 138 -6.48 -8.49 -16.37
C PRO A 138 -5.54 -9.35 -17.23
N GLY A 139 -5.97 -10.53 -17.66
CA GLY A 139 -5.18 -11.42 -18.51
C GLY A 139 -4.86 -10.88 -19.92
N GLN A 140 -5.50 -9.79 -20.35
CA GLN A 140 -5.25 -9.11 -21.62
C GLN A 140 -4.32 -7.90 -21.48
N LEU A 141 -3.89 -7.57 -20.24
CA LEU A 141 -3.05 -6.45 -19.90
C LEU A 141 -1.61 -6.88 -19.66
N SER A 142 -0.65 -6.06 -20.08
CA SER A 142 0.75 -6.24 -19.65
C SER A 142 0.90 -6.05 -18.15
N GLY A 143 1.99 -6.55 -17.54
CA GLY A 143 2.25 -6.38 -16.11
C GLY A 143 2.25 -4.92 -15.67
N GLY A 144 2.85 -4.03 -16.47
CA GLY A 144 2.83 -2.59 -16.19
C GLY A 144 1.42 -1.98 -16.27
N GLN A 145 0.58 -2.44 -17.21
CA GLN A 145 -0.83 -2.02 -17.29
C GLN A 145 -1.63 -2.55 -16.11
N GLN A 146 -1.45 -3.79 -15.69
CA GLN A 146 -2.09 -4.35 -14.50
C GLN A 146 -1.69 -3.56 -13.24
N GLN A 147 -0.42 -3.18 -13.10
CA GLN A 147 0.05 -2.37 -11.99
C GLN A 147 -0.58 -0.97 -11.99
N ARG A 148 -0.72 -0.34 -13.16
CA ARG A 148 -1.41 0.95 -13.28
C ARG A 148 -2.90 0.84 -12.92
N VAL A 149 -3.57 -0.26 -13.28
CA VAL A 149 -4.95 -0.54 -12.84
C VAL A 149 -5.03 -0.72 -11.33
N ALA A 150 -4.09 -1.49 -10.73
CA ALA A 150 -4.03 -1.65 -9.28
C ALA A 150 -3.79 -0.31 -8.55
N LEU A 151 -2.94 0.57 -9.12
CA LEU A 151 -2.71 1.90 -8.60
C LEU A 151 -3.96 2.79 -8.72
N ALA A 152 -4.66 2.77 -9.86
CA ALA A 152 -5.92 3.48 -10.03
C ALA A 152 -6.95 3.04 -8.99
N ARG A 153 -7.11 1.73 -8.80
CA ARG A 153 -8.00 1.15 -7.77
C ARG A 153 -7.63 1.62 -6.37
N ALA A 154 -6.34 1.68 -6.05
CA ALA A 154 -5.87 2.11 -4.75
C ALA A 154 -6.14 3.61 -4.48
N LEU A 155 -6.17 4.44 -5.54
CA LEU A 155 -6.36 5.89 -5.44
C LEU A 155 -7.82 6.34 -5.59
N ILE A 156 -8.73 5.46 -6.02
CA ILE A 156 -10.10 5.85 -6.41
C ILE A 156 -10.90 6.50 -5.27
N ASN A 157 -10.67 6.06 -4.04
CA ASN A 157 -11.31 6.61 -2.83
C ASN A 157 -10.60 7.86 -2.28
N ARG A 158 -9.59 8.41 -2.98
CA ARG A 158 -8.77 9.54 -2.52
C ARG A 158 -8.18 9.28 -1.13
N PRO A 159 -7.43 8.18 -0.96
CA PRO A 159 -6.91 7.80 0.35
C PRO A 159 -5.90 8.83 0.86
N SER A 160 -5.71 8.89 2.17
CA SER A 160 -4.65 9.68 2.80
C SER A 160 -3.32 8.93 2.89
N LEU A 161 -3.34 7.61 2.74
CA LEU A 161 -2.17 6.72 2.78
C LEU A 161 -2.20 5.74 1.61
N LEU A 162 -1.08 5.61 0.91
CA LEU A 162 -0.84 4.59 -0.12
C LEU A 162 0.27 3.66 0.36
N LEU A 163 -0.08 2.40 0.54
CA LEU A 163 0.83 1.33 0.92
C LEU A 163 1.16 0.48 -0.30
N CYS A 164 2.44 0.29 -0.59
CA CYS A 164 2.88 -0.50 -1.74
C CYS A 164 3.82 -1.61 -1.27
N ASP A 165 3.43 -2.86 -1.48
CA ASP A 165 4.28 -4.02 -1.19
C ASP A 165 4.96 -4.49 -2.47
N GLU A 166 6.26 -4.21 -2.61
CA GLU A 166 7.08 -4.57 -3.77
C GLU A 166 6.41 -4.20 -5.12
N PRO A 167 5.95 -2.96 -5.33
CA PRO A 167 5.04 -2.62 -6.43
C PRO A 167 5.65 -2.81 -7.83
N THR A 168 6.93 -3.10 -7.92
CA THR A 168 7.66 -3.30 -9.18
C THR A 168 8.39 -4.63 -9.27
N GLY A 169 8.20 -5.52 -8.29
CA GLY A 169 8.93 -6.79 -8.20
C GLY A 169 8.71 -7.75 -9.38
N ASN A 170 7.60 -7.61 -10.11
CA ASN A 170 7.23 -8.43 -11.27
C ASN A 170 7.39 -7.69 -12.62
N LEU A 171 8.09 -6.54 -12.64
CA LEU A 171 8.21 -5.69 -13.82
C LEU A 171 9.65 -5.64 -14.34
N ASP A 172 9.80 -5.42 -15.64
CA ASP A 172 11.11 -5.12 -16.23
C ASP A 172 11.63 -3.74 -15.79
N LYS A 173 12.94 -3.49 -15.96
CA LYS A 173 13.57 -2.25 -15.49
C LYS A 173 12.95 -0.96 -16.03
N LYS A 174 12.56 -0.95 -17.32
CA LYS A 174 11.98 0.24 -17.95
C LYS A 174 10.58 0.53 -17.39
N THR A 175 9.78 -0.50 -17.27
CA THR A 175 8.42 -0.42 -16.68
C THR A 175 8.50 -0.07 -15.20
N THR A 176 9.46 -0.63 -14.45
CA THR A 176 9.75 -0.26 -13.04
C THR A 176 9.98 1.23 -12.88
N GLN A 177 10.84 1.83 -13.71
CA GLN A 177 11.12 3.27 -13.63
C GLN A 177 9.85 4.10 -13.87
N SER A 178 9.09 3.78 -14.93
CA SER A 178 7.85 4.48 -15.28
C SER A 178 6.79 4.38 -14.16
N VAL A 179 6.61 3.18 -13.58
CA VAL A 179 5.64 2.97 -12.48
C VAL A 179 6.07 3.71 -11.22
N MET A 180 7.36 3.72 -10.89
CA MET A 180 7.86 4.46 -9.72
C MET A 180 7.73 5.98 -9.89
N GLU A 181 8.03 6.52 -11.08
CA GLU A 181 7.80 7.95 -11.38
C GLU A 181 6.32 8.30 -11.19
N LEU A 182 5.44 7.47 -11.73
CA LEU A 182 4.00 7.64 -11.61
C LEU A 182 3.52 7.61 -10.14
N LEU A 183 4.04 6.69 -9.33
CA LEU A 183 3.76 6.62 -7.89
C LEU A 183 4.16 7.91 -7.16
N PHE A 184 5.36 8.42 -7.41
CA PHE A 184 5.84 9.68 -6.82
C PHE A 184 5.00 10.88 -7.25
N ASP A 185 4.68 10.98 -8.54
CA ASP A 185 3.89 12.07 -9.09
C ASP A 185 2.47 12.06 -8.52
N MET A 186 1.82 10.89 -8.49
CA MET A 186 0.47 10.74 -7.97
C MET A 186 0.41 11.04 -6.47
N SER A 187 1.41 10.57 -5.69
CA SER A 187 1.50 10.87 -4.26
C SER A 187 1.58 12.38 -4.01
N LYS A 188 2.36 13.12 -4.80
CA LYS A 188 2.46 14.58 -4.71
C LYS A 188 1.20 15.28 -5.18
N GLU A 189 0.67 14.89 -6.35
CA GLU A 189 -0.51 15.53 -6.95
C GLU A 189 -1.74 15.40 -6.06
N TYR A 190 -1.92 14.25 -5.43
CA TYR A 190 -3.07 13.98 -4.55
C TYR A 190 -2.77 14.20 -3.06
N SER A 191 -1.57 14.66 -2.71
CA SER A 191 -1.12 14.89 -1.33
C SER A 191 -1.28 13.64 -0.45
N VAL A 192 -0.94 12.47 -0.99
CA VAL A 192 -1.06 11.17 -0.32
C VAL A 192 0.26 10.80 0.33
N THR A 193 0.25 10.38 1.58
CA THR A 193 1.40 9.75 2.24
C THR A 193 1.73 8.45 1.52
N LEU A 194 2.99 8.27 1.09
CA LEU A 194 3.42 7.10 0.32
C LEU A 194 4.40 6.25 1.13
N LEU A 195 4.07 4.99 1.32
CA LEU A 195 4.96 4.02 1.94
C LEU A 195 5.19 2.84 0.98
N VAL A 196 6.44 2.61 0.62
CA VAL A 196 6.83 1.54 -0.31
C VAL A 196 7.77 0.57 0.37
N VAL A 197 7.37 -0.69 0.42
CA VAL A 197 8.26 -1.80 0.75
C VAL A 197 9.02 -2.20 -0.50
N THR A 198 10.34 -2.26 -0.44
CA THR A 198 11.19 -2.72 -1.53
C THR A 198 12.50 -3.33 -1.04
N HIS A 199 13.02 -4.28 -1.79
CA HIS A 199 14.39 -4.81 -1.61
C HIS A 199 15.39 -4.18 -2.61
N ASP A 200 14.92 -3.33 -3.53
CA ASP A 200 15.79 -2.63 -4.49
C ASP A 200 16.33 -1.33 -3.88
N GLU A 201 17.63 -1.32 -3.59
CA GLU A 201 18.32 -0.16 -3.03
C GLU A 201 18.26 1.08 -3.93
N ASN A 202 18.20 0.91 -5.27
CA ASN A 202 18.10 2.05 -6.18
C ASN A 202 16.74 2.72 -6.10
N ILE A 203 15.68 1.94 -5.87
CA ILE A 203 14.34 2.47 -5.60
C ILE A 203 14.34 3.16 -4.24
N ALA A 204 14.87 2.52 -3.19
CA ALA A 204 14.90 3.07 -1.85
C ALA A 204 15.62 4.43 -1.76
N LYS A 205 16.74 4.60 -2.46
CA LYS A 205 17.51 5.86 -2.53
C LYS A 205 16.75 7.05 -3.13
N ARG A 206 15.60 6.83 -3.76
CA ARG A 206 14.75 7.90 -4.31
C ARG A 206 13.82 8.52 -3.27
N PHE A 207 13.68 7.88 -2.11
CA PHE A 207 12.85 8.36 -1.00
C PHE A 207 13.63 9.29 -0.09
N SER A 208 12.93 10.27 0.49
CA SER A 208 13.54 11.21 1.47
C SER A 208 13.85 10.57 2.81
N ARG A 209 13.22 9.42 3.08
CA ARG A 209 13.38 8.67 4.33
C ARG A 209 13.33 7.18 4.06
N VAL A 210 14.26 6.44 4.65
CA VAL A 210 14.34 4.98 4.52
C VAL A 210 14.37 4.36 5.91
N ILE A 211 13.39 3.48 6.18
CA ILE A 211 13.33 2.67 7.39
C ILE A 211 13.85 1.28 7.05
N THR A 212 14.81 0.77 7.79
CA THR A 212 15.31 -0.60 7.60
C THR A 212 14.67 -1.55 8.60
N ILE A 213 14.38 -2.78 8.17
CA ILE A 213 13.92 -3.86 9.06
C ILE A 213 14.87 -5.05 8.92
N SER A 214 15.39 -5.53 10.04
CA SER A 214 16.19 -6.75 10.13
C SER A 214 15.68 -7.59 11.28
N ASP A 215 15.35 -8.87 11.00
CA ASP A 215 14.87 -9.85 11.99
C ASP A 215 13.73 -9.31 12.89
N GLY A 216 12.78 -8.59 12.31
CA GLY A 216 11.64 -8.01 13.00
C GLY A 216 11.93 -6.77 13.84
N ILE A 217 13.14 -6.22 13.74
CA ILE A 217 13.57 -5.02 14.46
C ILE A 217 13.76 -3.88 13.47
N LEU A 218 13.24 -2.70 13.81
CA LEU A 218 13.51 -1.49 13.04
C LEU A 218 14.95 -1.04 13.28
N GLY A 219 15.70 -0.86 12.19
CA GLY A 219 16.97 -0.14 12.19
C GLY A 219 16.75 1.37 12.13
N GLY A 220 17.83 2.13 12.26
CA GLY A 220 17.75 3.59 12.24
C GLY A 220 17.15 4.16 10.96
N ASP A 221 16.49 5.30 11.08
CA ASP A 221 16.09 6.19 10.00
C ASP A 221 17.35 6.78 9.33
N ILE A 222 17.47 6.59 8.02
CA ILE A 222 18.53 7.18 7.19
C ILE A 222 17.89 8.16 6.22
#